data_c840193b3b38e060ad420011c0dee344
#
_entry.id   c840193b3b38e060ad420011c0dee344
#
_cell.length_a   1.000
_cell.length_b   1.000
_cell.length_c   1.000
_cell.angle_alpha   90.00
_cell.angle_beta   90.00
_cell.angle_gamma   90.00
#
_symmetry.space_group_name_H-M   'P 1'
#
loop_
_entity.id
_entity.type
_entity.pdbx_description
1 polymer ?
#
loop_
_entity_poly.entity_id
_entity_poly.type
_entity_poly.pdbx_seq_one_letter_code
_entity_poly.pdbx_strand_id
1 'polypeptide(L)'
;MSIALVLSYGSFRYFTGGDLIGDTHDGAFPWLDVETPIPRAAGRVDVAAADHHGYFDAGWQGFTDALDADAYVIQAWHATHPAMATLQRLLNAWRGRETRDVFLTRLDPASKAVNARFLSKVKSTEGHVVVRVGPDGTYRTFVTDSRDEADRVTFSGATRTPKASRV
;
A
#
# COMPACT_ATOMS: atom_id res chain seq x y z
N MET A 1 -14.54 13.70 0.01
CA MET A 1 -14.93 12.87 -1.17
C MET A 1 -13.67 12.35 -1.81
N SER A 2 -13.53 11.03 -1.97
CA SER A 2 -12.35 10.40 -2.58
C SER A 2 -12.68 9.86 -3.97
N ILE A 3 -11.68 9.79 -4.83
CA ILE A 3 -11.78 9.20 -6.16
C ILE A 3 -10.88 7.97 -6.17
N ALA A 4 -11.45 6.81 -6.48
CA ALA A 4 -10.67 5.60 -6.67
C ALA A 4 -10.36 5.39 -8.16
N LEU A 5 -9.12 5.02 -8.46
CA LEU A 5 -8.62 4.81 -9.81
C LEU A 5 -7.84 3.51 -9.90
N VAL A 6 -7.99 2.81 -11.02
CA VAL A 6 -7.07 1.78 -11.47
C VAL A 6 -6.37 2.28 -12.73
N LEU A 7 -5.05 2.40 -12.66
CA LEU A 7 -4.23 2.67 -13.83
C LEU A 7 -3.71 1.34 -14.36
N SER A 8 -3.92 1.09 -15.66
CA SER A 8 -3.41 -0.11 -16.35
C SER A 8 -2.42 0.29 -17.45
N TYR A 9 -1.29 -0.42 -17.51
CA TYR A 9 -0.31 -0.30 -18.58
C TYR A 9 0.16 -1.70 -19.01
N GLY A 10 -0.31 -2.13 -20.18
CA GLY A 10 -0.22 -3.54 -20.55
C GLY A 10 -0.92 -4.42 -19.53
N SER A 11 -0.21 -5.38 -18.97
CA SER A 11 -0.70 -6.26 -17.89
C SER A 11 -0.50 -5.70 -16.48
N PHE A 12 0.29 -4.63 -16.32
CA PHE A 12 0.51 -3.98 -15.01
C PHE A 12 -0.71 -3.18 -14.58
N ARG A 13 -1.04 -3.27 -13.27
CA ARG A 13 -2.18 -2.57 -12.67
C ARG A 13 -1.78 -1.91 -11.34
N TYR A 14 -2.15 -0.65 -11.21
CA TYR A 14 -1.95 0.15 -9.99
C TYR A 14 -3.28 0.67 -9.48
N PHE A 15 -3.51 0.58 -8.17
CA PHE A 15 -4.70 1.11 -7.50
C PHE A 15 -4.36 2.28 -6.59
N THR A 16 -5.23 3.28 -6.56
CA THR A 16 -5.27 4.32 -5.54
C THR A 16 -6.71 4.70 -5.24
N GLY A 17 -7.08 4.80 -3.96
CA GLY A 17 -8.42 5.14 -3.51
C GLY A 17 -8.50 6.45 -2.73
N GLY A 18 -7.37 7.15 -2.55
CA GLY A 18 -7.32 8.36 -1.72
C GLY A 18 -7.60 8.03 -0.26
N ASP A 19 -8.57 8.70 0.34
CA ASP A 19 -8.94 8.53 1.75
C ASP A 19 -10.23 7.70 1.90
N LEU A 20 -10.34 6.60 1.17
CA LEU A 20 -11.43 5.64 1.39
C LEU A 20 -11.28 5.02 2.78
N ILE A 21 -12.41 4.83 3.45
CA ILE A 21 -12.47 4.23 4.79
C ILE A 21 -13.41 3.04 4.79
N GLY A 22 -13.12 2.08 5.68
CA GLY A 22 -13.94 0.89 5.89
C GLY A 22 -14.48 0.80 7.33
N ASP A 23 -14.28 1.84 8.15
CA ASP A 23 -14.77 1.85 9.51
C ASP A 23 -16.30 2.00 9.54
N THR A 24 -16.97 1.01 10.09
CA THR A 24 -18.42 0.96 10.25
C THR A 24 -18.87 1.21 11.66
N HIS A 25 -17.98 1.68 12.56
CA HIS A 25 -18.25 1.82 14.00
C HIS A 25 -18.81 0.53 14.59
N ASP A 26 -18.02 -0.54 14.54
CA ASP A 26 -18.39 -1.89 15.00
C ASP A 26 -19.67 -2.45 14.35
N GLY A 27 -19.93 -2.04 13.09
CA GLY A 27 -21.11 -2.49 12.33
C GLY A 27 -22.37 -1.68 12.58
N ALA A 28 -22.33 -0.64 13.41
CA ALA A 28 -23.48 0.24 13.64
C ALA A 28 -23.92 0.98 12.35
N PHE A 29 -22.98 1.26 11.47
CA PHE A 29 -23.21 2.02 10.22
C PHE A 29 -22.59 1.30 9.03
N PRO A 30 -23.12 0.15 8.57
CA PRO A 30 -22.51 -0.66 7.49
C PRO A 30 -22.31 0.09 6.19
N TRP A 31 -23.12 1.11 5.93
CA TRP A 31 -23.05 1.95 4.72
C TRP A 31 -21.83 2.91 4.70
N LEU A 32 -21.11 3.06 5.81
CA LEU A 32 -19.88 3.84 5.84
C LEU A 32 -18.69 3.08 5.24
N ASP A 33 -18.78 1.75 5.12
CA ASP A 33 -17.75 0.97 4.43
C ASP A 33 -17.80 1.24 2.92
N VAL A 34 -17.04 2.20 2.47
CA VAL A 34 -16.82 2.49 1.05
C VAL A 34 -15.50 1.88 0.55
N GLU A 35 -14.64 1.45 1.45
CA GLU A 35 -13.36 0.85 1.10
C GLU A 35 -13.50 -0.59 0.57
N THR A 36 -14.34 -1.42 1.18
CA THR A 36 -14.45 -2.84 0.78
C THR A 36 -15.05 -3.07 -0.61
N PRO A 37 -16.16 -2.41 -1.03
CA PRO A 37 -16.77 -2.67 -2.33
C PRO A 37 -15.94 -2.17 -3.52
N ILE A 38 -15.22 -1.07 -3.38
CA ILE A 38 -14.44 -0.46 -4.47
C ILE A 38 -13.27 -1.34 -4.91
N PRO A 39 -12.39 -1.83 -4.04
CA PRO A 39 -11.37 -2.81 -4.40
C PRO A 39 -11.91 -4.10 -5.00
N ARG A 40 -13.07 -4.57 -4.54
CA ARG A 40 -13.73 -5.75 -5.16
C ARG A 40 -14.11 -5.50 -6.61
N ALA A 41 -14.59 -4.31 -6.93
CA ALA A 41 -14.89 -3.93 -8.31
C ALA A 41 -13.61 -3.70 -9.14
N ALA A 42 -12.55 -3.18 -8.53
CA ALA A 42 -11.25 -2.99 -9.16
C ALA A 42 -10.60 -4.33 -9.51
N GLY A 43 -10.75 -5.33 -8.64
CA GLY A 43 -10.06 -6.61 -8.74
C GLY A 43 -8.58 -6.50 -8.40
N ARG A 44 -7.85 -7.59 -8.65
CA ARG A 44 -6.43 -7.70 -8.32
C ARG A 44 -5.55 -6.67 -9.02
N VAL A 45 -4.54 -6.16 -8.30
CA VAL A 45 -3.54 -5.23 -8.84
C VAL A 45 -2.12 -5.67 -8.44
N ASP A 46 -1.11 -5.09 -9.06
CA ASP A 46 0.29 -5.39 -8.75
C ASP A 46 0.82 -4.50 -7.62
N VAL A 47 0.46 -3.21 -7.67
CA VAL A 47 0.84 -2.22 -6.66
C VAL A 47 -0.40 -1.41 -6.27
N ALA A 48 -0.51 -1.08 -4.98
CA ALA A 48 -1.57 -0.21 -4.49
C ALA A 48 -1.02 0.88 -3.55
N ALA A 49 -1.59 2.08 -3.64
CA ALA A 49 -1.51 3.03 -2.54
C ALA A 49 -2.38 2.53 -1.38
N ALA A 50 -1.90 2.71 -0.16
CA ALA A 50 -2.74 2.47 1.01
C ALA A 50 -3.74 3.62 1.14
N ASP A 51 -5.00 3.29 1.35
CA ASP A 51 -6.04 4.29 1.57
C ASP A 51 -5.83 5.01 2.89
N HIS A 52 -6.25 6.27 2.96
CA HIS A 52 -6.20 7.14 4.12
C HIS A 52 -4.84 7.08 4.87
N HIS A 53 -3.75 7.09 4.10
CA HIS A 53 -2.36 7.03 4.61
C HIS A 53 -2.06 5.81 5.52
N GLY A 54 -2.88 4.76 5.43
CA GLY A 54 -2.81 3.61 6.34
C GLY A 54 -3.31 3.93 7.75
N TYR A 55 -4.23 4.88 7.91
CA TYR A 55 -4.85 5.21 9.19
C TYR A 55 -5.68 4.04 9.74
N PHE A 56 -6.17 4.14 10.98
CA PHE A 56 -6.81 2.99 11.66
C PHE A 56 -8.14 2.56 11.01
N ASP A 57 -8.82 3.47 10.35
CA ASP A 57 -10.14 3.31 9.73
C ASP A 57 -10.08 2.80 8.27
N ALA A 58 -8.86 2.51 7.77
CA ALA A 58 -8.61 2.06 6.41
C ALA A 58 -7.70 0.82 6.36
N GLY A 59 -7.51 0.25 5.17
CA GLY A 59 -6.68 -0.94 4.94
C GLY A 59 -7.27 -2.18 5.61
N TRP A 60 -8.59 -2.33 5.61
CA TRP A 60 -9.26 -3.48 6.17
C TRP A 60 -8.96 -4.77 5.39
N GLN A 61 -9.29 -5.91 5.99
CA GLN A 61 -8.99 -7.21 5.40
C GLN A 61 -9.66 -7.39 4.03
N GLY A 62 -10.89 -6.89 3.86
CA GLY A 62 -11.60 -6.91 2.59
C GLY A 62 -10.87 -6.16 1.47
N PHE A 63 -10.27 -5.01 1.79
CA PHE A 63 -9.43 -4.24 0.89
C PHE A 63 -8.18 -5.03 0.46
N THR A 64 -7.42 -5.54 1.43
CA THR A 64 -6.18 -6.26 1.13
C THR A 64 -6.39 -7.57 0.42
N ASP A 65 -7.51 -8.27 0.68
CA ASP A 65 -7.85 -9.53 0.03
C ASP A 65 -8.36 -9.31 -1.41
N ALA A 66 -9.12 -8.24 -1.65
CA ALA A 66 -9.64 -7.94 -2.98
C ALA A 66 -8.55 -7.47 -3.94
N LEU A 67 -7.68 -6.57 -3.50
CA LEU A 67 -6.58 -6.08 -4.34
C LEU A 67 -5.46 -7.11 -4.48
N ASP A 68 -5.23 -7.94 -3.47
CA ASP A 68 -4.14 -8.94 -3.42
C ASP A 68 -2.82 -8.43 -4.03
N ALA A 69 -2.50 -7.16 -3.77
CA ALA A 69 -1.34 -6.48 -4.32
C ALA A 69 -0.03 -7.10 -3.82
N ASP A 70 1.00 -7.10 -4.67
CA ASP A 70 2.35 -7.52 -4.28
C ASP A 70 3.08 -6.46 -3.48
N ALA A 71 2.73 -5.19 -3.70
CA ALA A 71 3.32 -4.07 -3.00
C ALA A 71 2.29 -3.02 -2.61
N TYR A 72 2.48 -2.43 -1.43
CA TYR A 72 1.72 -1.28 -0.95
C TYR A 72 2.64 -0.10 -0.70
N VAL A 73 2.19 1.10 -1.10
CA VAL A 73 2.86 2.36 -0.80
C VAL A 73 2.00 3.14 0.19
N ILE A 74 2.57 3.48 1.33
CA ILE A 74 1.93 4.30 2.36
C ILE A 74 2.54 5.70 2.30
N GLN A 75 1.75 6.67 1.85
CA GLN A 75 2.14 8.08 1.83
C GLN A 75 1.99 8.68 3.24
N ALA A 76 2.82 8.21 4.17
CA ALA A 76 2.78 8.61 5.56
C ALA A 76 3.46 9.96 5.80
N TRP A 77 2.90 10.76 6.72
CA TRP A 77 3.44 12.07 7.11
C TRP A 77 3.11 12.45 8.56
N HIS A 78 2.24 11.72 9.23
CA HIS A 78 1.75 12.01 10.59
C HIS A 78 2.09 10.89 11.56
N ALA A 79 2.09 11.19 12.87
CA ALA A 79 2.41 10.25 13.95
C ALA A 79 1.49 9.01 14.01
N THR A 80 0.26 9.11 13.47
CA THR A 80 -0.71 8.01 13.41
C THR A 80 -0.61 7.19 12.12
N HIS A 81 0.29 7.53 11.21
CA HIS A 81 0.45 6.87 9.92
C HIS A 81 1.72 6.02 9.86
N PRO A 82 1.62 4.72 9.58
CA PRO A 82 0.39 3.92 9.58
C PRO A 82 -0.03 3.50 10.98
N ALA A 83 -1.31 3.20 11.16
CA ALA A 83 -1.77 2.49 12.34
C ALA A 83 -1.19 1.06 12.35
N MET A 84 -0.88 0.54 13.52
CA MET A 84 -0.21 -0.76 13.68
C MET A 84 -1.02 -1.91 13.08
N ALA A 85 -2.34 -1.92 13.29
CA ALA A 85 -3.21 -2.97 12.75
C ALA A 85 -3.27 -2.92 11.22
N THR A 86 -3.28 -1.72 10.64
CA THR A 86 -3.26 -1.53 9.18
C THR A 86 -1.93 -2.01 8.61
N LEU A 87 -0.80 -1.61 9.17
CA LEU A 87 0.51 -2.08 8.73
C LEU A 87 0.62 -3.61 8.79
N GLN A 88 0.10 -4.23 9.86
CA GLN A 88 0.07 -5.68 10.01
C GLN A 88 -0.73 -6.36 8.88
N ARG A 89 -1.89 -5.81 8.51
CA ARG A 89 -2.72 -6.33 7.41
C ARG A 89 -2.04 -6.16 6.06
N LEU A 90 -1.48 -4.99 5.77
CA LEU A 90 -0.78 -4.72 4.52
C LEU A 90 0.43 -5.65 4.33
N LEU A 91 1.20 -5.89 5.37
CA LEU A 91 2.32 -6.84 5.37
C LEU A 91 1.88 -8.31 5.25
N ASN A 92 0.61 -8.62 5.48
CA ASN A 92 0.09 -10.00 5.59
C ASN A 92 0.85 -10.85 6.65
N ALA A 93 1.37 -10.20 7.69
CA ALA A 93 2.35 -10.77 8.62
C ALA A 93 1.81 -11.89 9.51
N TRP A 94 0.50 -12.10 9.55
CA TRP A 94 -0.19 -13.03 10.45
C TRP A 94 -0.74 -14.28 9.76
N ARG A 95 -0.72 -14.32 8.41
CA ARG A 95 -1.25 -15.45 7.63
C ARG A 95 -0.21 -16.51 7.25
N GLY A 96 1.05 -16.35 7.67
CA GLY A 96 2.14 -17.28 7.30
C GLY A 96 2.44 -17.33 5.80
N ARG A 97 1.92 -16.37 5.03
CA ARG A 97 2.20 -16.21 3.61
C ARG A 97 3.45 -15.35 3.42
N GLU A 98 4.01 -15.35 2.21
CA GLU A 98 5.05 -14.40 1.84
C GLU A 98 4.59 -12.97 2.17
N THR A 99 5.45 -12.21 2.84
CA THR A 99 5.16 -10.83 3.18
C THR A 99 5.10 -10.02 1.89
N ARG A 100 4.08 -9.19 1.77
CA ARG A 100 3.99 -8.19 0.72
C ARG A 100 5.08 -7.14 0.93
N ASP A 101 5.54 -6.53 -0.16
CA ASP A 101 6.44 -5.39 -0.05
C ASP A 101 5.63 -4.18 0.43
N VAL A 102 6.05 -3.54 1.51
CA VAL A 102 5.42 -2.32 2.01
C VAL A 102 6.48 -1.22 2.11
N PHE A 103 6.14 -0.08 1.53
CA PHE A 103 6.99 1.10 1.46
C PHE A 103 6.30 2.26 2.17
N LEU A 104 7.00 2.94 3.07
CA LEU A 104 6.55 4.19 3.66
C LEU A 104 7.37 5.34 3.08
N THR A 105 6.72 6.44 2.74
CA THR A 105 7.40 7.64 2.25
C THR A 105 8.08 8.42 3.39
N ARG A 106 7.54 8.28 4.60
CA ARG A 106 8.08 8.84 5.85
C ARG A 106 7.61 8.01 7.04
N LEU A 107 8.36 8.01 8.11
CA LEU A 107 7.97 7.41 9.38
C LEU A 107 8.23 8.39 10.52
N ASP A 108 7.15 8.88 11.13
CA ASP A 108 7.21 9.73 12.32
C ASP A 108 7.82 8.96 13.51
N PRO A 109 8.62 9.61 14.39
CA PRO A 109 9.22 8.95 15.56
C PRO A 109 8.22 8.22 16.46
N ALA A 110 7.01 8.77 16.68
CA ALA A 110 5.98 8.12 17.48
C ALA A 110 5.42 6.88 16.76
N SER A 111 5.15 6.98 15.46
CA SER A 111 4.74 5.84 14.62
C SER A 111 5.83 4.77 14.58
N LYS A 112 7.10 5.16 14.56
CA LYS A 112 8.25 4.23 14.63
C LYS A 112 8.22 3.40 15.92
N ALA A 113 7.97 4.03 17.06
CA ALA A 113 7.89 3.33 18.35
C ALA A 113 6.72 2.32 18.37
N VAL A 114 5.54 2.73 17.92
CA VAL A 114 4.34 1.88 17.86
C VAL A 114 4.52 0.68 16.93
N ASN A 115 5.14 0.91 15.78
CA ASN A 115 5.29 -0.10 14.72
C ASN A 115 6.63 -0.87 14.78
N ALA A 116 7.45 -0.68 15.83
CA ALA A 116 8.82 -1.19 15.92
C ALA A 116 8.96 -2.67 15.51
N ARG A 117 8.04 -3.53 15.95
CA ARG A 117 8.05 -4.98 15.68
C ARG A 117 7.86 -5.36 14.20
N PHE A 118 7.37 -4.43 13.38
CA PHE A 118 7.12 -4.68 11.96
C PHE A 118 8.16 -4.02 11.04
N LEU A 119 8.99 -3.11 11.55
CA LEU A 119 9.88 -2.30 10.73
C LEU A 119 10.93 -3.11 9.96
N SER A 120 11.36 -4.24 10.48
CA SER A 120 12.26 -5.15 9.76
C SER A 120 11.66 -5.78 8.51
N LYS A 121 10.32 -5.71 8.36
CA LYS A 121 9.57 -6.27 7.23
C LYS A 121 9.21 -5.24 6.17
N VAL A 122 9.29 -3.93 6.49
CA VAL A 122 9.06 -2.88 5.50
C VAL A 122 10.30 -2.63 4.66
N LYS A 123 10.11 -2.22 3.41
CA LYS A 123 11.20 -2.00 2.45
C LYS A 123 11.80 -0.61 2.53
N SER A 124 11.01 0.38 2.96
CA SER A 124 11.49 1.73 3.22
C SER A 124 10.68 2.39 4.35
N THR A 125 11.30 3.31 5.05
CA THR A 125 10.67 4.16 6.06
C THR A 125 10.84 5.65 5.75
N GLU A 126 11.47 5.98 4.61
CA GLU A 126 11.72 7.35 4.14
C GLU A 126 12.04 7.30 2.64
N GLY A 127 11.69 8.36 1.92
CA GLY A 127 12.07 8.58 0.53
C GLY A 127 10.90 8.61 -0.45
N HIS A 128 11.21 8.92 -1.70
CA HIS A 128 10.25 8.85 -2.80
C HIS A 128 10.16 7.41 -3.31
N VAL A 129 8.95 6.86 -3.36
CA VAL A 129 8.72 5.51 -3.88
C VAL A 129 8.37 5.61 -5.36
N VAL A 130 9.20 5.01 -6.20
CA VAL A 130 9.07 5.05 -7.66
C VAL A 130 8.80 3.64 -8.17
N VAL A 131 7.70 3.45 -8.89
CA VAL A 131 7.39 2.21 -9.60
C VAL A 131 7.63 2.43 -11.09
N ARG A 132 8.66 1.77 -11.63
CA ARG A 132 8.98 1.83 -13.05
C ARG A 132 8.42 0.60 -13.74
N VAL A 133 7.62 0.83 -14.79
CA VAL A 133 7.00 -0.23 -15.58
C VAL A 133 7.64 -0.27 -16.97
N GLY A 134 8.04 -1.45 -17.40
CA GLY A 134 8.59 -1.70 -18.73
C GLY A 134 7.50 -1.86 -19.80
N PRO A 135 7.87 -1.78 -21.09
CA PRO A 135 6.92 -1.99 -22.20
C PRO A 135 6.27 -3.38 -22.22
N ASP A 136 6.93 -4.37 -21.64
CA ASP A 136 6.47 -5.74 -21.48
C ASP A 136 5.56 -5.93 -20.25
N GLY A 137 5.27 -4.85 -19.53
CA GLY A 137 4.50 -4.84 -18.29
C GLY A 137 5.30 -5.23 -17.06
N THR A 138 6.53 -5.72 -17.17
CA THR A 138 7.37 -5.98 -15.99
C THR A 138 7.58 -4.68 -15.22
N TYR A 139 7.69 -4.78 -13.89
CA TYR A 139 7.86 -3.59 -13.06
C TYR A 139 8.91 -3.77 -11.97
N ARG A 140 9.42 -2.66 -11.49
CA ARG A 140 10.42 -2.61 -10.44
C ARG A 140 10.17 -1.40 -9.55
N THR A 141 10.26 -1.60 -8.23
CA THR A 141 10.13 -0.52 -7.26
C THR A 141 11.50 -0.05 -6.81
N PHE A 142 11.67 1.26 -6.78
CA PHE A 142 12.85 1.94 -6.26
C PHE A 142 12.42 2.89 -5.13
N VAL A 143 13.35 3.22 -4.26
CA VAL A 143 13.21 4.33 -3.32
C VAL A 143 14.38 5.27 -3.55
N THR A 144 14.09 6.56 -3.70
CA THR A 144 15.12 7.60 -3.80
C THR A 144 15.12 8.45 -2.53
N ASP A 145 16.27 9.02 -2.23
CA ASP A 145 16.45 9.90 -1.09
C ASP A 145 15.57 11.16 -1.25
N SER A 146 14.81 11.51 -0.24
CA SER A 146 13.95 12.71 -0.23
C SER A 146 14.59 13.91 0.44
N ARG A 147 15.85 13.82 0.85
CA ARG A 147 16.55 14.88 1.60
C ARG A 147 17.23 15.90 0.70
N ASP A 148 17.45 15.56 -0.56
CA ASP A 148 18.02 16.43 -1.57
C ASP A 148 17.47 16.12 -2.97
N GLU A 149 17.80 16.94 -3.96
CA GLU A 149 17.34 16.80 -5.35
C GLU A 149 18.22 15.85 -6.17
N ALA A 150 19.13 15.10 -5.55
CA ALA A 150 20.04 14.21 -6.27
C ALA A 150 19.40 12.87 -6.68
N ASP A 151 18.15 12.60 -6.24
CA ASP A 151 17.39 11.39 -6.54
C ASP A 151 18.17 10.08 -6.34
N ARG A 152 19.04 10.08 -5.35
CA ARG A 152 19.92 8.95 -5.04
C ARG A 152 19.11 7.72 -4.66
N VAL A 153 19.29 6.63 -5.39
CA VAL A 153 18.59 5.37 -5.09
C VAL A 153 19.09 4.78 -3.78
N THR A 154 18.21 4.64 -2.80
CA THR A 154 18.48 4.03 -1.48
C THR A 154 18.00 2.58 -1.38
N PHE A 155 17.01 2.21 -2.21
CA PHE A 155 16.53 0.84 -2.34
C PHE A 155 16.20 0.52 -3.80
N SER A 156 16.47 -0.72 -4.20
CA SER A 156 16.15 -1.24 -5.53
C SER A 156 15.62 -2.66 -5.39
N GLY A 157 14.32 -2.83 -5.63
CA GLY A 157 13.63 -4.13 -5.60
C GLY A 157 14.02 -5.02 -6.79
N ALA A 158 13.63 -6.27 -6.75
CA ALA A 158 13.71 -7.18 -7.91
C ALA A 158 12.70 -6.76 -8.98
N THR A 159 13.00 -7.09 -10.23
CA THR A 159 12.00 -6.99 -11.32
C THR A 159 10.92 -8.04 -11.09
N ARG A 160 9.66 -7.64 -11.23
CA ARG A 160 8.48 -8.49 -11.07
C ARG A 160 7.71 -8.56 -12.39
N THR A 161 7.11 -9.69 -12.63
CA THR A 161 6.13 -9.86 -13.70
C THR A 161 4.74 -9.62 -13.12
N PRO A 162 3.88 -8.83 -13.78
CA PRO A 162 2.52 -8.63 -13.34
C PRO A 162 1.81 -9.98 -13.18
N LYS A 163 1.03 -10.09 -12.14
CA LYS A 163 0.18 -11.24 -11.98
C LYS A 163 -0.98 -11.09 -12.96
N ALA A 164 -1.23 -12.10 -13.79
CA ALA A 164 -2.37 -12.09 -14.70
C ALA A 164 -3.66 -11.77 -13.93
N SER A 165 -4.43 -10.79 -14.41
CA SER A 165 -5.74 -10.50 -13.84
C SER A 165 -6.58 -11.78 -13.94
N ARG A 166 -6.99 -12.32 -12.81
CA ARG A 166 -8.08 -13.30 -12.81
C ARG A 166 -9.36 -12.49 -13.03
N VAL A 167 -9.85 -12.51 -14.25
CA VAL A 167 -11.19 -12.08 -14.61
C VAL A 167 -12.19 -13.02 -13.93
#